data_8508d0dac1c4fb04b697e814b83bd9a2
#
_entry.id   8508d0dac1c4fb04b697e814b83bd9a2
#
_cell.length_a   1.000
_cell.length_b   1.000
_cell.length_c   1.000
_cell.angle_alpha   90.00
_cell.angle_beta   90.00
_cell.angle_gamma   90.00
#
_symmetry.space_group_name_H-M   'P 1'
#
loop_
_entity.id
_entity.type
_entity.pdbx_description
1 polymer ?
#
loop_
_entity_poly.entity_id
_entity_poly.type
_entity_poly.pdbx_seq_one_letter_code
_entity_poly.pdbx_strand_id
1 'polypeptide(L)'
;MGCSQSSKTSDEEANKLSKRISKTKNADIRKNYEFISMLGNGNFGKVRLYRDRKQKDLLFAIKTLKKENLTKSYFELIKNEVNILSNLDHPNIVKYFGVYENDYYIHILMEYLKGYDLYKIIALKKYTGFDEKDICEIMYQLLQALSFIHNQNIIHRDIKPENILFASKKDYSTLKLIDFGLSAYIDKSKNVVGTPYYMAPEMTEGHSYPQSDIWSLGVIVYLSLTGKYPFEAKGNENLFQIIKKQEINLEPLNESECSDEAKDFIIKCLTKDYTKRMTTSECLNHAWITKFCIKKNSNLINSDTVDTLLDFAKKNALQKEIYYFIAKISSEKDLEKLKNFFMQLDVDNSGTLTVDEIEKAFKEIDIGITEDELKQIWEGLDFHQDGQINYSEFLAAMVSSFNFQKEEKLWSVFNLFKETSGNKNYITYDSLNNEAKALNLNINENEIKKCFEKYNEEIDFETFKKLIMNSEEESKNKNNLRKKSSGPLKTNN
;
A
#
# COMPACT_ATOMS: atom_id res chain seq x y z
N MET A 1 0.42 27.64 28.19
CA MET A 1 1.72 27.02 27.83
C MET A 1 1.42 25.75 27.04
N GLY A 2 1.26 25.82 25.71
CA GLY A 2 0.81 24.69 24.89
C GLY A 2 1.06 24.81 23.38
N CYS A 3 1.95 25.73 22.94
CA CYS A 3 2.20 25.95 21.50
C CYS A 3 3.64 25.65 21.03
N SER A 4 4.50 25.04 21.84
CA SER A 4 5.91 24.88 21.48
C SER A 4 6.34 23.45 21.15
N GLN A 5 5.43 22.45 21.21
CA GLN A 5 5.77 21.06 20.89
C GLN A 5 5.43 20.65 19.43
N SER A 6 4.42 21.26 18.80
CA SER A 6 4.02 20.93 17.41
C SER A 6 4.99 21.43 16.32
N SER A 7 5.76 22.51 16.61
CA SER A 7 6.73 23.04 15.64
C SER A 7 8.04 22.25 15.61
N LYS A 8 8.42 21.60 16.72
CA LYS A 8 9.68 20.79 16.77
C LYS A 8 9.59 19.49 16.01
N THR A 9 8.42 18.83 15.99
CA THR A 9 8.22 17.58 15.24
C THR A 9 8.26 17.80 13.74
N SER A 10 7.65 18.89 13.23
CA SER A 10 7.66 19.21 11.79
C SER A 10 9.05 19.59 11.26
N ASP A 11 9.88 20.26 12.07
CA ASP A 11 11.24 20.62 11.68
C ASP A 11 12.21 19.43 11.78
N GLU A 12 11.99 18.50 12.70
CA GLU A 12 12.73 17.23 12.77
C GLU A 12 12.39 16.30 11.62
N GLU A 13 11.12 16.20 11.23
CA GLU A 13 10.69 15.42 10.06
C GLU A 13 11.17 16.02 8.74
N ALA A 14 11.10 17.33 8.57
CA ALA A 14 11.68 18.03 7.42
C ALA A 14 13.21 17.84 7.35
N ASN A 15 13.89 17.81 8.49
CA ASN A 15 15.32 17.52 8.57
C ASN A 15 15.66 16.03 8.30
N LYS A 16 14.80 15.11 8.72
CA LYS A 16 14.92 13.68 8.36
C LYS A 16 14.73 13.48 6.85
N LEU A 17 13.76 14.15 6.24
CA LEU A 17 13.51 14.06 4.81
C LEU A 17 14.62 14.68 3.97
N SER A 18 15.13 15.86 4.34
CA SER A 18 16.28 16.47 3.67
C SER A 18 17.53 15.60 3.78
N LYS A 19 17.70 14.86 4.89
CA LYS A 19 18.74 13.85 5.07
C LYS A 19 18.48 12.57 4.23
N ARG A 20 17.21 12.13 4.06
CA ARG A 20 16.86 10.97 3.22
C ARG A 20 17.11 11.26 1.73
N ILE A 21 16.64 12.39 1.22
CA ILE A 21 16.91 12.84 -0.17
C ILE A 21 18.42 13.12 -0.37
N SER A 22 19.13 13.64 0.65
CA SER A 22 20.55 13.93 0.56
C SER A 22 21.46 12.70 0.54
N LYS A 23 21.02 11.54 1.07
CA LYS A 23 21.81 10.30 1.11
C LYS A 23 21.93 9.60 -0.26
N THR A 24 21.03 9.89 -1.20
CA THR A 24 21.05 9.35 -2.57
C THR A 24 21.55 10.36 -3.62
N LYS A 25 22.17 11.46 -3.18
CA LYS A 25 22.76 12.48 -4.08
C LYS A 25 23.82 11.85 -4.98
N ASN A 26 23.75 12.19 -6.29
CA ASN A 26 24.62 11.75 -7.37
C ASN A 26 24.45 10.28 -7.83
N ALA A 27 23.34 9.63 -7.54
CA ALA A 27 23.08 8.29 -8.07
C ALA A 27 22.59 8.34 -9.53
N ASP A 28 23.36 7.76 -10.43
CA ASP A 28 22.91 7.51 -11.80
C ASP A 28 22.08 6.22 -11.82
N ILE A 29 20.76 6.36 -11.95
CA ILE A 29 19.83 5.21 -11.98
C ILE A 29 20.17 4.19 -13.06
N ARG A 30 20.85 4.60 -14.16
CA ARG A 30 21.24 3.72 -15.27
C ARG A 30 22.29 2.69 -14.87
N LYS A 31 22.97 2.88 -13.74
CA LYS A 31 23.89 1.86 -13.19
C LYS A 31 23.13 0.65 -12.67
N ASN A 32 21.99 0.89 -12.02
CA ASN A 32 21.20 -0.17 -11.38
C ASN A 32 20.03 -0.63 -12.23
N TYR A 33 19.49 0.23 -13.10
CA TYR A 33 18.25 -0.04 -13.83
C TYR A 33 18.43 0.14 -15.35
N GLU A 34 17.80 -0.76 -16.11
CA GLU A 34 17.76 -0.75 -17.56
C GLU A 34 16.39 -0.23 -18.03
N PHE A 35 16.39 0.80 -18.90
CA PHE A 35 15.17 1.31 -19.51
C PHE A 35 14.54 0.28 -20.45
N ILE A 36 13.23 0.06 -20.34
CA ILE A 36 12.47 -0.82 -21.24
C ILE A 36 11.53 -0.02 -22.13
N SER A 37 10.62 0.77 -21.57
CA SER A 37 9.59 1.47 -22.33
C SER A 37 9.01 2.68 -21.58
N MET A 38 8.29 3.53 -22.31
CA MET A 38 7.44 4.56 -21.72
C MET A 38 6.16 3.93 -21.19
N LEU A 39 5.73 4.34 -20.00
CA LEU A 39 4.43 3.98 -19.41
C LEU A 39 3.42 5.12 -19.57
N GLY A 40 3.85 6.37 -19.39
CA GLY A 40 2.98 7.54 -19.53
C GLY A 40 3.68 8.86 -19.24
N ASN A 41 2.92 9.94 -19.44
CA ASN A 41 3.31 11.28 -19.02
C ASN A 41 2.40 11.64 -17.83
N GLY A 42 2.94 11.73 -16.63
CA GLY A 42 2.24 12.26 -15.47
C GLY A 42 2.22 13.80 -15.49
N ASN A 43 1.40 14.41 -14.65
CA ASN A 43 1.27 15.87 -14.54
C ASN A 43 2.61 16.57 -14.27
N PHE A 44 3.56 15.89 -13.64
CA PHE A 44 4.83 16.46 -13.16
C PHE A 44 6.08 15.80 -13.78
N GLY A 45 5.92 14.81 -14.67
CA GLY A 45 7.08 14.12 -15.24
C GLY A 45 6.73 12.89 -16.06
N LYS A 46 7.77 12.23 -16.57
CA LYS A 46 7.63 11.04 -17.41
C LYS A 46 7.74 9.77 -16.55
N VAL A 47 6.78 8.87 -16.68
CA VAL A 47 6.81 7.56 -16.05
C VAL A 47 7.30 6.53 -17.05
N ARG A 48 8.31 5.75 -16.66
CA ARG A 48 8.99 4.77 -17.52
C ARG A 48 9.10 3.43 -16.82
N LEU A 49 9.07 2.37 -17.61
CA LEU A 49 9.35 1.02 -17.15
C LEU A 49 10.86 0.78 -17.19
N TYR A 50 11.37 0.31 -16.08
CA TYR A 50 12.75 -0.12 -15.92
C TYR A 50 12.82 -1.54 -15.36
N ARG A 51 13.91 -2.23 -15.70
CA ARG A 51 14.29 -3.54 -15.17
C ARG A 51 15.50 -3.38 -14.26
N ASP A 52 15.52 -4.08 -13.14
CA ASP A 52 16.72 -4.16 -12.32
C ASP A 52 17.83 -4.93 -13.06
N ARG A 53 19.07 -4.42 -13.01
CA ARG A 53 20.20 -5.04 -13.72
C ARG A 53 20.75 -6.27 -13.04
N LYS A 54 20.63 -6.35 -11.70
CA LYS A 54 21.04 -7.49 -10.89
C LYS A 54 19.96 -8.58 -10.96
N GLN A 55 18.69 -8.19 -10.93
CA GLN A 55 17.54 -9.08 -10.88
C GLN A 55 16.59 -8.79 -12.04
N LYS A 56 16.77 -9.52 -13.16
CA LYS A 56 16.06 -9.25 -14.44
C LYS A 56 14.55 -9.42 -14.37
N ASP A 57 14.02 -10.12 -13.40
CA ASP A 57 12.58 -10.33 -13.22
C ASP A 57 11.91 -9.18 -12.45
N LEU A 58 12.69 -8.35 -11.77
CA LEU A 58 12.17 -7.17 -11.06
C LEU A 58 12.00 -6.00 -12.03
N LEU A 59 10.78 -5.49 -12.05
CA LEU A 59 10.36 -4.37 -12.89
C LEU A 59 9.85 -3.24 -12.00
N PHE A 60 10.25 -2.01 -12.34
CA PHE A 60 9.87 -0.80 -11.62
C PHE A 60 9.27 0.25 -12.55
N ALA A 61 8.26 0.95 -12.07
CA ALA A 61 7.78 2.18 -12.66
C ALA A 61 8.57 3.35 -12.04
N ILE A 62 9.31 4.09 -12.86
CA ILE A 62 10.12 5.21 -12.39
C ILE A 62 9.57 6.52 -12.94
N LYS A 63 9.04 7.37 -12.04
CA LYS A 63 8.61 8.75 -12.32
C LYS A 63 9.84 9.64 -12.29
N THR A 64 10.18 10.24 -13.44
CA THR A 64 11.37 11.09 -13.61
C THR A 64 10.98 12.54 -13.82
N LEU A 65 11.50 13.42 -12.97
CA LEU A 65 11.25 14.84 -12.95
C LEU A 65 12.54 15.60 -13.29
N LYS A 66 12.47 16.57 -14.22
CA LYS A 66 13.60 17.44 -14.57
C LYS A 66 13.65 18.63 -13.63
N LYS A 67 14.78 18.85 -12.95
CA LYS A 67 14.95 19.95 -11.97
C LYS A 67 14.88 21.33 -12.62
N GLU A 68 15.39 21.48 -13.85
CA GLU A 68 15.35 22.76 -14.58
C GLU A 68 13.93 23.31 -14.80
N ASN A 69 12.93 22.41 -14.82
CA ASN A 69 11.53 22.77 -15.04
C ASN A 69 10.77 22.98 -13.71
N LEU A 70 11.44 22.84 -12.55
CA LEU A 70 10.82 22.91 -11.26
C LEU A 70 10.91 24.33 -10.67
N THR A 71 9.77 24.95 -10.44
CA THR A 71 9.70 26.12 -9.55
C THR A 71 9.90 25.69 -8.10
N LYS A 72 10.20 26.64 -7.22
CA LYS A 72 10.36 26.36 -5.78
C LYS A 72 9.09 25.69 -5.18
N SER A 73 7.91 26.16 -5.58
CA SER A 73 6.63 25.58 -5.14
C SER A 73 6.46 24.14 -5.63
N TYR A 74 6.86 23.82 -6.86
CA TYR A 74 6.83 22.46 -7.39
C TYR A 74 7.78 21.52 -6.67
N PHE A 75 8.96 22.02 -6.32
CA PHE A 75 9.93 21.22 -5.54
C PHE A 75 9.39 20.83 -4.17
N GLU A 76 8.68 21.75 -3.52
CA GLU A 76 8.02 21.43 -2.24
C GLU A 76 6.86 20.42 -2.42
N LEU A 77 6.10 20.46 -3.51
CA LEU A 77 5.08 19.43 -3.80
C LEU A 77 5.71 18.05 -3.98
N ILE A 78 6.85 17.95 -4.70
CA ILE A 78 7.55 16.68 -4.89
C ILE A 78 8.08 16.14 -3.55
N LYS A 79 8.64 17.00 -2.72
CA LYS A 79 9.07 16.59 -1.37
C LYS A 79 7.91 16.06 -0.56
N ASN A 80 6.77 16.72 -0.63
CA ASN A 80 5.56 16.29 0.06
C ASN A 80 5.05 14.94 -0.50
N GLU A 81 5.02 14.75 -1.83
CA GLU A 81 4.68 13.46 -2.47
C GLU A 81 5.59 12.33 -1.98
N VAL A 82 6.91 12.54 -1.99
CA VAL A 82 7.90 11.56 -1.51
C VAL A 82 7.71 11.27 -0.02
N ASN A 83 7.48 12.30 0.79
CA ASN A 83 7.25 12.14 2.23
C ASN A 83 5.98 11.32 2.51
N ILE A 84 4.88 11.64 1.85
CA ILE A 84 3.64 10.89 1.97
C ILE A 84 3.87 9.42 1.54
N LEU A 85 4.33 9.19 0.31
CA LEU A 85 4.53 7.83 -0.22
C LEU A 85 5.49 6.98 0.62
N SER A 86 6.52 7.58 1.22
CA SER A 86 7.50 6.83 2.03
C SER A 86 6.93 6.32 3.36
N ASN A 87 5.80 6.85 3.80
CA ASN A 87 5.13 6.46 5.04
C ASN A 87 3.86 5.63 4.79
N LEU A 88 3.42 5.49 3.53
CA LEU A 88 2.23 4.70 3.21
C LEU A 88 2.61 3.24 2.91
N ASP A 89 2.00 2.33 3.65
CA ASP A 89 2.12 0.88 3.46
C ASP A 89 0.75 0.22 3.56
N HIS A 90 0.09 0.03 2.41
CA HIS A 90 -1.28 -0.50 2.34
C HIS A 90 -1.47 -1.33 1.07
N PRO A 91 -2.23 -2.45 1.13
CA PRO A 91 -2.43 -3.34 -0.02
C PRO A 91 -3.04 -2.67 -1.26
N ASN A 92 -3.81 -1.60 -1.10
CA ASN A 92 -4.47 -0.87 -2.20
C ASN A 92 -3.80 0.48 -2.54
N ILE A 93 -2.59 0.72 -2.05
CA ILE A 93 -1.75 1.88 -2.42
C ILE A 93 -0.50 1.38 -3.14
N VAL A 94 -0.01 2.17 -4.10
CA VAL A 94 1.20 1.85 -4.85
C VAL A 94 2.41 1.73 -3.92
N LYS A 95 3.17 0.63 -4.03
CA LYS A 95 4.40 0.43 -3.24
C LYS A 95 5.48 1.41 -3.69
N TYR A 96 6.02 2.14 -2.74
CA TYR A 96 7.17 3.02 -2.93
C TYR A 96 8.46 2.28 -2.57
N PHE A 97 9.48 2.38 -3.44
CA PHE A 97 10.77 1.71 -3.23
C PHE A 97 11.90 2.68 -2.97
N GLY A 98 11.74 3.97 -3.25
CA GLY A 98 12.78 4.94 -2.96
C GLY A 98 12.83 6.11 -3.94
N VAL A 99 13.78 7.01 -3.69
CA VAL A 99 14.04 8.18 -4.52
C VAL A 99 15.54 8.28 -4.83
N TYR A 100 15.86 8.53 -6.09
CA TYR A 100 17.22 8.86 -6.54
C TYR A 100 17.25 10.30 -7.02
N GLU A 101 18.28 11.03 -6.64
CA GLU A 101 18.44 12.42 -7.02
C GLU A 101 19.86 12.66 -7.57
N ASN A 102 19.96 13.38 -8.68
CA ASN A 102 21.21 13.94 -9.18
C ASN A 102 21.03 15.44 -9.49
N ASP A 103 22.03 16.06 -10.05
CA ASP A 103 22.01 17.52 -10.33
C ASP A 103 20.87 17.92 -11.27
N TYR A 104 20.39 17.01 -12.14
CA TYR A 104 19.44 17.30 -13.21
C TYR A 104 18.06 16.69 -12.99
N TYR A 105 17.95 15.59 -12.22
CA TYR A 105 16.73 14.79 -12.13
C TYR A 105 16.43 14.32 -10.71
N ILE A 106 15.13 14.13 -10.45
CA ILE A 106 14.58 13.36 -9.33
C ILE A 106 13.87 12.16 -9.94
N HIS A 107 14.13 10.96 -9.42
CA HIS A 107 13.55 9.71 -9.86
C HIS A 107 12.85 9.05 -8.68
N ILE A 108 11.54 8.84 -8.77
CA ILE A 108 10.73 8.17 -7.76
C ILE A 108 10.49 6.74 -8.25
N LEU A 109 10.94 5.76 -7.47
CA LEU A 109 10.77 4.33 -7.76
C LEU A 109 9.50 3.80 -7.12
N MET A 110 8.67 3.14 -7.93
CA MET A 110 7.41 2.53 -7.51
C MET A 110 7.26 1.14 -8.13
N GLU A 111 6.35 0.33 -7.59
CA GLU A 111 5.99 -0.94 -8.19
C GLU A 111 5.45 -0.75 -9.62
N TYR A 112 5.71 -1.74 -10.46
CA TYR A 112 5.16 -1.78 -11.81
C TYR A 112 3.86 -2.60 -11.85
N LEU A 113 2.77 -1.95 -12.22
CA LEU A 113 1.45 -2.55 -12.37
C LEU A 113 1.20 -2.88 -13.85
N LYS A 114 0.87 -4.14 -14.15
CA LYS A 114 0.70 -4.64 -15.53
C LYS A 114 -0.70 -4.40 -16.07
N GLY A 115 -1.65 -4.06 -15.20
CA GLY A 115 -3.06 -3.85 -15.54
C GLY A 115 -3.33 -2.54 -16.27
N TYR A 116 -4.61 -2.29 -16.50
CA TYR A 116 -5.09 -1.02 -17.01
C TYR A 116 -5.50 -0.12 -15.86
N ASP A 117 -5.56 1.19 -16.10
CA ASP A 117 -6.30 2.11 -15.24
C ASP A 117 -7.81 1.93 -15.41
N LEU A 118 -8.56 2.39 -14.42
CA LEU A 118 -10.02 2.28 -14.41
C LEU A 118 -10.66 3.07 -15.56
N TYR A 119 -10.06 4.22 -15.97
CA TYR A 119 -10.56 4.99 -17.12
C TYR A 119 -10.56 4.15 -18.39
N LYS A 120 -9.47 3.46 -18.68
CA LYS A 120 -9.37 2.57 -19.82
C LYS A 120 -10.36 1.42 -19.74
N ILE A 121 -10.60 0.87 -18.55
CA ILE A 121 -11.57 -0.21 -18.36
C ILE A 121 -12.99 0.30 -18.59
N ILE A 122 -13.35 1.49 -18.05
CA ILE A 122 -14.65 2.14 -18.33
C ILE A 122 -14.84 2.33 -19.83
N ALA A 123 -13.81 2.85 -20.51
CA ALA A 123 -13.85 3.05 -21.96
C ALA A 123 -14.04 1.75 -22.77
N LEU A 124 -13.40 0.65 -22.35
CA LEU A 124 -13.53 -0.67 -22.96
C LEU A 124 -14.93 -1.29 -22.73
N LYS A 125 -15.50 -1.04 -21.55
CA LYS A 125 -16.84 -1.55 -21.15
C LYS A 125 -17.99 -0.63 -21.56
N LYS A 126 -17.74 0.48 -22.27
CA LYS A 126 -18.75 1.48 -22.68
C LYS A 126 -19.96 0.89 -23.37
N TYR A 127 -19.80 -0.22 -24.10
CA TYR A 127 -20.87 -0.87 -24.85
C TYR A 127 -21.47 -2.11 -24.15
N THR A 128 -20.78 -2.69 -23.17
CA THR A 128 -21.23 -3.89 -22.43
C THR A 128 -21.72 -3.56 -21.02
N GLY A 129 -21.47 -2.34 -20.55
CA GLY A 129 -21.72 -1.94 -19.15
C GLY A 129 -20.71 -2.56 -18.16
N PHE A 130 -20.64 -1.99 -16.99
CA PHE A 130 -20.03 -2.62 -15.84
C PHE A 130 -21.11 -3.41 -15.10
N ASP A 131 -20.75 -4.58 -14.59
CA ASP A 131 -21.54 -5.23 -13.56
C ASP A 131 -21.48 -4.36 -12.29
N GLU A 132 -22.62 -4.08 -11.70
CA GLU A 132 -22.72 -3.28 -10.46
C GLU A 132 -21.87 -3.88 -9.34
N LYS A 133 -21.82 -5.22 -9.26
CA LYS A 133 -20.99 -5.93 -8.29
C LYS A 133 -19.50 -5.67 -8.53
N ASP A 134 -19.01 -5.72 -9.78
CA ASP A 134 -17.61 -5.43 -10.09
C ASP A 134 -17.22 -4.02 -9.64
N ILE A 135 -18.08 -3.02 -9.91
CA ILE A 135 -17.85 -1.64 -9.48
C ILE A 135 -17.86 -1.54 -7.96
N CYS A 136 -18.78 -2.20 -7.29
CA CYS A 136 -18.84 -2.20 -5.83
C CYS A 136 -17.54 -2.77 -5.22
N GLU A 137 -17.05 -3.89 -5.75
CA GLU A 137 -15.79 -4.52 -5.28
C GLU A 137 -14.56 -3.61 -5.54
N ILE A 138 -14.53 -2.88 -6.66
CA ILE A 138 -13.51 -1.88 -6.96
C ILE A 138 -13.58 -0.72 -5.96
N MET A 139 -14.79 -0.19 -5.71
CA MET A 139 -14.99 0.93 -4.78
C MET A 139 -14.69 0.54 -3.32
N TYR A 140 -15.00 -0.69 -2.93
CA TYR A 140 -14.63 -1.21 -1.63
C TYR A 140 -13.12 -1.16 -1.40
N GLN A 141 -12.32 -1.61 -2.36
CA GLN A 141 -10.85 -1.54 -2.28
C GLN A 141 -10.34 -0.09 -2.25
N LEU A 142 -10.96 0.81 -3.02
CA LEU A 142 -10.62 2.23 -3.00
C LEU A 142 -10.95 2.87 -1.66
N LEU A 143 -12.12 2.54 -1.07
CA LEU A 143 -12.52 3.01 0.25
C LEU A 143 -11.56 2.57 1.35
N GLN A 144 -11.03 1.35 1.28
CA GLN A 144 -10.01 0.87 2.22
C GLN A 144 -8.73 1.72 2.12
N ALA A 145 -8.25 2.01 0.91
CA ALA A 145 -7.11 2.90 0.71
C ALA A 145 -7.38 4.32 1.22
N LEU A 146 -8.59 4.86 0.97
CA LEU A 146 -8.99 6.19 1.45
C LEU A 146 -9.13 6.22 2.97
N SER A 147 -9.69 5.17 3.60
CA SER A 147 -9.79 5.07 5.06
C SER A 147 -8.40 5.14 5.69
N PHE A 148 -7.43 4.37 5.17
CA PHE A 148 -6.07 4.37 5.65
C PHE A 148 -5.41 5.75 5.58
N ILE A 149 -5.48 6.46 4.44
CA ILE A 149 -4.84 7.78 4.32
C ILE A 149 -5.58 8.86 5.13
N HIS A 150 -6.93 8.80 5.20
CA HIS A 150 -7.71 9.75 5.98
C HIS A 150 -7.44 9.61 7.48
N ASN A 151 -7.23 8.39 7.99
CA ASN A 151 -6.82 8.15 9.38
C ASN A 151 -5.43 8.73 9.69
N GLN A 152 -4.56 8.89 8.68
CA GLN A 152 -3.28 9.59 8.78
C GLN A 152 -3.39 11.10 8.51
N ASN A 153 -4.60 11.65 8.48
CA ASN A 153 -4.87 13.06 8.17
C ASN A 153 -4.36 13.49 6.77
N ILE A 154 -4.32 12.57 5.81
CA ILE A 154 -3.92 12.82 4.42
C ILE A 154 -5.17 12.83 3.54
N ILE A 155 -5.28 13.82 2.65
CA ILE A 155 -6.30 13.93 1.60
C ILE A 155 -5.62 13.72 0.26
N HIS A 156 -6.18 12.89 -0.62
CA HIS A 156 -5.60 12.61 -1.93
C HIS A 156 -5.77 13.76 -2.92
N ARG A 157 -6.95 14.34 -3.00
CA ARG A 157 -7.34 15.53 -3.79
C ARG A 157 -7.35 15.36 -5.32
N ASP A 158 -7.00 14.20 -5.84
CA ASP A 158 -7.08 13.89 -7.29
C ASP A 158 -7.57 12.44 -7.52
N ILE A 159 -8.62 12.05 -6.80
CA ILE A 159 -9.28 10.76 -7.02
C ILE A 159 -10.01 10.82 -8.36
N LYS A 160 -9.55 9.97 -9.30
CA LYS A 160 -10.09 9.82 -10.65
C LYS A 160 -9.73 8.46 -11.22
N PRO A 161 -10.46 7.97 -12.24
CA PRO A 161 -10.22 6.65 -12.81
C PRO A 161 -8.79 6.41 -13.31
N GLU A 162 -8.09 7.45 -13.80
CA GLU A 162 -6.71 7.36 -14.29
C GLU A 162 -5.70 7.07 -13.17
N ASN A 163 -6.04 7.44 -11.93
CA ASN A 163 -5.19 7.22 -10.75
C ASN A 163 -5.51 5.89 -10.03
N ILE A 164 -6.39 5.07 -10.58
CA ILE A 164 -6.78 3.76 -10.08
C ILE A 164 -6.28 2.71 -11.06
N LEU A 165 -5.17 2.05 -10.74
CA LEU A 165 -4.55 1.01 -11.55
C LEU A 165 -4.81 -0.38 -10.98
N PHE A 166 -4.77 -1.38 -11.86
CA PHE A 166 -4.87 -2.78 -11.47
C PHE A 166 -3.54 -3.52 -11.67
N ALA A 167 -3.26 -4.48 -10.80
CA ALA A 167 -2.06 -5.31 -10.92
C ALA A 167 -2.07 -6.19 -12.18
N SER A 168 -3.27 -6.58 -12.67
CA SER A 168 -3.47 -7.45 -13.83
C SER A 168 -4.51 -6.86 -14.80
N LYS A 169 -4.38 -7.19 -16.09
CA LYS A 169 -5.33 -6.73 -17.14
C LYS A 169 -6.70 -7.39 -17.08
N LYS A 170 -6.81 -8.55 -16.45
CA LYS A 170 -8.01 -9.40 -16.45
C LYS A 170 -8.63 -9.59 -15.07
N ASP A 171 -8.04 -8.98 -14.06
CA ASP A 171 -8.40 -9.22 -12.68
C ASP A 171 -8.47 -7.89 -11.93
N TYR A 172 -9.61 -7.61 -11.34
CA TYR A 172 -9.88 -6.40 -10.55
C TYR A 172 -9.69 -6.62 -9.05
N SER A 173 -9.24 -7.81 -8.65
CA SER A 173 -9.03 -8.17 -7.23
C SER A 173 -7.94 -7.36 -6.54
N THR A 174 -7.04 -6.75 -7.32
CA THR A 174 -5.91 -5.98 -6.80
C THR A 174 -5.85 -4.60 -7.42
N LEU A 175 -6.56 -3.66 -6.83
CA LEU A 175 -6.52 -2.23 -7.12
C LEU A 175 -5.34 -1.58 -6.38
N LYS A 176 -4.70 -0.61 -7.02
CA LYS A 176 -3.70 0.28 -6.45
C LYS A 176 -4.03 1.74 -6.77
N LEU A 177 -4.18 2.55 -5.72
CA LEU A 177 -4.25 4.00 -5.83
C LEU A 177 -2.84 4.53 -6.07
N ILE A 178 -2.69 5.38 -7.08
CA ILE A 178 -1.42 5.96 -7.50
C ILE A 178 -1.47 7.50 -7.48
N ASP A 179 -0.33 8.14 -7.69
CA ASP A 179 -0.14 9.58 -7.91
C ASP A 179 -0.60 10.49 -6.74
N PHE A 180 0.22 10.54 -5.72
CA PHE A 180 0.06 11.41 -4.54
C PHE A 180 0.61 12.84 -4.75
N GLY A 181 0.88 13.24 -5.99
CA GLY A 181 1.47 14.54 -6.33
C GLY A 181 0.64 15.76 -5.94
N LEU A 182 -0.67 15.59 -5.76
CA LEU A 182 -1.56 16.64 -5.27
C LEU A 182 -2.00 16.42 -3.81
N SER A 183 -1.61 15.32 -3.17
CA SER A 183 -2.02 14.98 -1.81
C SER A 183 -1.48 15.97 -0.78
N ALA A 184 -2.21 16.16 0.31
CA ALA A 184 -1.79 17.05 1.40
C ALA A 184 -2.34 16.59 2.75
N TYR A 185 -1.64 16.97 3.81
CA TYR A 185 -2.21 16.91 5.15
C TYR A 185 -3.36 17.92 5.30
N ILE A 186 -4.37 17.60 6.11
CA ILE A 186 -5.60 18.37 6.27
C ILE A 186 -5.33 19.86 6.57
N ASP A 187 -4.36 20.16 7.42
CA ASP A 187 -3.97 21.51 7.83
C ASP A 187 -3.27 22.33 6.73
N LYS A 188 -2.80 21.67 5.66
CA LYS A 188 -2.07 22.29 4.53
C LYS A 188 -2.86 22.32 3.22
N SER A 189 -4.14 21.99 3.23
CA SER A 189 -4.97 21.74 2.03
C SER A 189 -5.69 22.97 1.47
N LYS A 190 -5.01 24.12 1.35
CA LYS A 190 -5.62 25.42 0.97
C LYS A 190 -5.29 25.86 -0.46
N ASN A 191 -5.60 25.05 -1.47
CA ASN A 191 -5.38 25.41 -2.88
C ASN A 191 -6.44 24.76 -3.78
N VAL A 192 -6.81 25.45 -4.88
CA VAL A 192 -7.65 24.88 -5.94
C VAL A 192 -6.78 23.92 -6.74
N VAL A 193 -6.98 22.63 -6.52
CA VAL A 193 -6.24 21.55 -7.20
C VAL A 193 -7.18 20.38 -7.49
N GLY A 194 -6.81 19.52 -8.43
CA GLY A 194 -7.58 18.34 -8.83
C GLY A 194 -8.07 18.43 -10.27
N THR A 195 -8.75 17.39 -10.71
CA THR A 195 -9.31 17.25 -12.06
C THR A 195 -10.76 17.74 -12.07
N PRO A 196 -11.13 18.77 -12.87
CA PRO A 196 -12.37 19.53 -12.73
C PRO A 196 -13.65 18.71 -12.58
N TYR A 197 -13.85 17.67 -13.39
CA TYR A 197 -15.06 16.83 -13.35
C TYR A 197 -15.24 16.02 -12.06
N TYR A 198 -14.16 15.78 -11.32
CA TYR A 198 -14.16 15.01 -10.07
C TYR A 198 -14.06 15.89 -8.82
N MET A 199 -13.88 17.20 -8.99
CA MET A 199 -13.71 18.14 -7.87
C MET A 199 -15.02 18.34 -7.09
N ALA A 200 -14.93 18.28 -5.78
CA ALA A 200 -16.03 18.61 -4.87
C ALA A 200 -16.30 20.14 -4.85
N PRO A 201 -17.53 20.58 -4.50
CA PRO A 201 -17.86 21.99 -4.44
C PRO A 201 -16.89 22.86 -3.64
N GLU A 202 -16.49 22.40 -2.45
CA GLU A 202 -15.55 23.08 -1.56
C GLU A 202 -14.13 23.20 -2.15
N MET A 203 -13.70 22.22 -2.97
CA MET A 203 -12.39 22.27 -3.63
C MET A 203 -12.30 23.39 -4.66
N THR A 204 -13.40 23.77 -5.27
CA THR A 204 -13.45 24.88 -6.22
C THR A 204 -13.22 26.25 -5.53
N GLU A 205 -13.26 26.28 -4.20
CA GLU A 205 -12.97 27.44 -3.35
C GLU A 205 -11.60 27.35 -2.67
N GLY A 206 -10.84 26.28 -2.98
CA GLY A 206 -9.51 26.05 -2.43
C GLY A 206 -9.50 25.33 -1.09
N HIS A 207 -10.62 24.76 -0.65
CA HIS A 207 -10.72 23.97 0.57
C HIS A 207 -10.85 22.49 0.24
N SER A 208 -10.14 21.63 0.97
CA SER A 208 -10.23 20.18 0.79
C SER A 208 -10.36 19.50 2.15
N TYR A 209 -11.22 18.51 2.21
CA TYR A 209 -11.50 17.68 3.39
C TYR A 209 -11.46 16.19 2.97
N PRO A 210 -11.35 15.25 3.89
CA PRO A 210 -11.47 13.82 3.56
C PRO A 210 -12.72 13.49 2.74
N GLN A 211 -13.83 14.16 3.02
CA GLN A 211 -15.08 14.02 2.28
C GLN A 211 -15.00 14.53 0.83
N SER A 212 -14.00 15.32 0.48
CA SER A 212 -13.78 15.74 -0.92
C SER A 212 -13.37 14.53 -1.80
N ASP A 213 -12.58 13.59 -1.26
CA ASP A 213 -12.23 12.34 -1.96
C ASP A 213 -13.48 11.45 -2.12
N ILE A 214 -14.42 11.46 -1.14
CA ILE A 214 -15.69 10.73 -1.22
C ILE A 214 -16.61 11.29 -2.31
N TRP A 215 -16.63 12.61 -2.52
CA TRP A 215 -17.31 13.19 -3.67
C TRP A 215 -16.75 12.64 -4.98
N SER A 216 -15.43 12.68 -5.14
CA SER A 216 -14.77 12.18 -6.35
C SER A 216 -15.07 10.70 -6.60
N LEU A 217 -15.10 9.88 -5.53
CA LEU A 217 -15.53 8.49 -5.60
C LEU A 217 -16.99 8.37 -6.08
N GLY A 218 -17.90 9.18 -5.57
CA GLY A 218 -19.30 9.21 -6.02
C GLY A 218 -19.44 9.54 -7.51
N VAL A 219 -18.62 10.47 -8.03
CA VAL A 219 -18.55 10.78 -9.47
C VAL A 219 -18.10 9.57 -10.27
N ILE A 220 -17.10 8.84 -9.78
CA ILE A 220 -16.58 7.62 -10.45
C ILE A 220 -17.66 6.54 -10.51
N VAL A 221 -18.38 6.29 -9.42
CA VAL A 221 -19.47 5.30 -9.39
C VAL A 221 -20.57 5.68 -10.40
N TYR A 222 -21.00 6.93 -10.39
CA TYR A 222 -21.99 7.44 -11.32
C TYR A 222 -21.55 7.24 -12.79
N LEU A 223 -20.32 7.66 -13.11
CA LEU A 223 -19.74 7.51 -14.47
C LEU A 223 -19.65 6.03 -14.88
N SER A 224 -19.28 5.15 -13.96
CA SER A 224 -19.10 3.73 -14.24
C SER A 224 -20.41 3.02 -14.54
N LEU A 225 -21.50 3.40 -13.86
CA LEU A 225 -22.82 2.79 -14.02
C LEU A 225 -23.63 3.40 -15.19
N THR A 226 -23.41 4.70 -15.48
CA THR A 226 -24.24 5.41 -16.48
C THR A 226 -23.49 5.76 -17.77
N GLY A 227 -22.16 5.72 -17.76
CA GLY A 227 -21.32 6.22 -18.86
C GLY A 227 -21.36 7.75 -19.06
N LYS A 228 -21.98 8.50 -18.12
CA LYS A 228 -22.12 9.96 -18.18
C LYS A 228 -21.55 10.58 -16.89
N TYR A 229 -21.23 11.86 -16.93
CA TYR A 229 -20.88 12.60 -15.69
C TYR A 229 -22.15 13.10 -14.98
N PRO A 230 -22.17 13.18 -13.64
CA PRO A 230 -23.31 13.68 -12.88
C PRO A 230 -23.54 15.19 -13.11
N PHE A 231 -22.49 15.90 -13.49
CA PHE A 231 -22.50 17.34 -13.77
C PHE A 231 -21.74 17.61 -15.07
N GLU A 232 -22.41 18.19 -16.05
CA GLU A 232 -21.84 18.51 -17.37
C GLU A 232 -22.15 19.95 -17.76
N ALA A 233 -21.11 20.68 -18.20
CA ALA A 233 -21.25 22.03 -18.73
C ALA A 233 -21.60 21.98 -20.22
N LYS A 234 -22.59 22.74 -20.65
CA LYS A 234 -23.01 22.90 -22.05
C LYS A 234 -22.55 24.26 -22.58
N GLY A 235 -21.87 24.23 -23.72
CA GLY A 235 -21.39 25.44 -24.37
C GLY A 235 -20.41 26.25 -23.49
N ASN A 236 -20.75 27.49 -23.16
CA ASN A 236 -19.88 28.37 -22.37
C ASN A 236 -20.19 28.38 -20.87
N GLU A 237 -20.92 27.40 -20.36
CA GLU A 237 -21.24 27.29 -18.93
C GLU A 237 -20.00 27.01 -18.11
N ASN A 238 -19.98 27.53 -16.88
CA ASN A 238 -18.89 27.28 -15.95
C ASN A 238 -19.18 26.02 -15.12
N LEU A 239 -18.41 24.97 -15.34
CA LEU A 239 -18.56 23.69 -14.66
C LEU A 239 -18.55 23.83 -13.12
N PHE A 240 -17.71 24.70 -12.56
CA PHE A 240 -17.65 24.89 -11.11
C PHE A 240 -18.93 25.53 -10.55
N GLN A 241 -19.59 26.39 -11.32
CA GLN A 241 -20.90 26.94 -10.91
C GLN A 241 -22.00 25.88 -10.99
N ILE A 242 -21.92 24.98 -11.97
CA ILE A 242 -22.83 23.83 -12.09
C ILE A 242 -22.67 22.90 -10.90
N ILE A 243 -21.43 22.48 -10.59
CA ILE A 243 -21.11 21.61 -9.44
C ILE A 243 -21.62 22.21 -8.13
N LYS A 244 -21.56 23.55 -7.96
CA LYS A 244 -22.04 24.20 -6.74
C LYS A 244 -23.57 24.28 -6.65
N LYS A 245 -24.24 24.56 -7.76
CA LYS A 245 -25.66 25.00 -7.74
C LYS A 245 -26.67 23.99 -8.22
N GLN A 246 -26.28 23.14 -9.22
CA GLN A 246 -27.23 22.20 -9.81
C GLN A 246 -27.34 20.95 -8.96
N GLU A 247 -28.55 20.41 -8.86
CA GLU A 247 -28.77 19.08 -8.30
C GLU A 247 -28.26 17.99 -9.25
N ILE A 248 -27.95 16.82 -8.68
CA ILE A 248 -27.53 15.65 -9.47
C ILE A 248 -28.63 15.24 -10.46
N ASN A 249 -28.24 14.97 -11.70
CA ASN A 249 -29.16 14.38 -12.67
C ASN A 249 -29.36 12.89 -12.38
N LEU A 250 -30.56 12.52 -11.94
CA LEU A 250 -30.89 11.14 -11.61
C LEU A 250 -31.43 10.33 -12.81
N GLU A 251 -31.77 10.99 -13.94
CA GLU A 251 -32.34 10.32 -15.10
C GLU A 251 -31.43 9.20 -15.64
N PRO A 252 -30.11 9.41 -15.87
CA PRO A 252 -29.23 8.34 -16.31
C PRO A 252 -29.11 7.16 -15.33
N LEU A 253 -29.22 7.43 -14.02
CA LEU A 253 -29.25 6.37 -12.99
C LEU A 253 -30.56 5.57 -13.02
N ASN A 254 -31.68 6.22 -13.35
CA ASN A 254 -32.96 5.54 -13.48
C ASN A 254 -33.06 4.72 -14.79
N GLU A 255 -32.33 5.13 -15.84
CA GLU A 255 -32.19 4.39 -17.10
C GLU A 255 -31.24 3.20 -16.96
N SER A 256 -30.26 3.28 -16.03
CA SER A 256 -29.36 2.17 -15.74
C SER A 256 -30.07 1.14 -14.87
N GLU A 257 -29.78 -0.13 -15.05
CA GLU A 257 -30.35 -1.24 -14.26
C GLU A 257 -29.70 -1.36 -12.85
N CYS A 258 -29.17 -0.27 -12.29
CA CYS A 258 -28.53 -0.30 -10.99
C CYS A 258 -29.54 -0.35 -9.83
N SER A 259 -29.11 -0.95 -8.71
CA SER A 259 -29.95 -1.11 -7.53
C SER A 259 -30.27 0.23 -6.85
N ASP A 260 -31.32 0.25 -6.05
CA ASP A 260 -31.68 1.44 -5.25
C ASP A 260 -30.61 1.75 -4.21
N GLU A 261 -29.93 0.74 -3.69
CA GLU A 261 -28.79 0.91 -2.78
C GLU A 261 -27.61 1.63 -3.48
N ALA A 262 -27.33 1.33 -4.76
CA ALA A 262 -26.31 2.05 -5.54
C ALA A 262 -26.69 3.52 -5.75
N LYS A 263 -27.95 3.79 -6.08
CA LYS A 263 -28.48 5.15 -6.23
C LYS A 263 -28.36 5.95 -4.93
N ASP A 264 -28.76 5.38 -3.81
CA ASP A 264 -28.68 5.98 -2.47
C ASP A 264 -27.20 6.28 -2.10
N PHE A 265 -26.29 5.34 -2.37
CA PHE A 265 -24.87 5.53 -2.15
C PHE A 265 -24.32 6.72 -2.95
N ILE A 266 -24.64 6.83 -4.23
CA ILE A 266 -24.20 7.92 -5.10
C ILE A 266 -24.73 9.26 -4.60
N ILE A 267 -26.01 9.35 -4.26
CA ILE A 267 -26.64 10.57 -3.76
C ILE A 267 -25.97 11.05 -2.48
N LYS A 268 -25.69 10.13 -1.56
CA LYS A 268 -25.01 10.44 -0.29
C LYS A 268 -23.54 10.86 -0.49
N CYS A 269 -22.82 10.25 -1.42
CA CYS A 269 -21.47 10.70 -1.80
C CYS A 269 -21.47 12.08 -2.44
N LEU A 270 -22.47 12.41 -3.27
CA LEU A 270 -22.59 13.67 -3.97
C LEU A 270 -23.40 14.73 -3.19
N THR A 271 -23.48 14.59 -1.87
CA THR A 271 -24.03 15.61 -0.98
C THR A 271 -23.12 16.84 -0.99
N LYS A 272 -23.68 18.03 -1.34
CA LYS A 272 -22.89 19.26 -1.54
C LYS A 272 -22.25 19.77 -0.27
N ASP A 273 -22.98 19.74 0.84
CA ASP A 273 -22.47 20.10 2.17
C ASP A 273 -21.54 18.97 2.66
N TYR A 274 -20.23 19.24 2.63
CA TYR A 274 -19.23 18.23 3.03
C TYR A 274 -19.38 17.76 4.47
N THR A 275 -19.99 18.58 5.36
CA THR A 275 -20.22 18.19 6.77
C THR A 275 -21.34 17.16 6.94
N LYS A 276 -22.20 17.00 5.92
CA LYS A 276 -23.28 16.03 5.84
C LYS A 276 -22.97 14.87 4.88
N ARG A 277 -21.89 15.01 4.09
CA ARG A 277 -21.42 13.98 3.19
C ARG A 277 -20.81 12.84 3.97
N MET A 278 -21.03 11.60 3.52
CA MET A 278 -20.49 10.42 4.16
C MET A 278 -18.96 10.48 4.35
N THR A 279 -18.50 9.95 5.46
CA THR A 279 -17.10 9.61 5.73
C THR A 279 -16.74 8.27 5.06
N THR A 280 -15.45 7.91 5.00
CA THR A 280 -15.01 6.58 4.53
C THR A 280 -15.64 5.45 5.34
N SER A 281 -15.73 5.59 6.66
CA SER A 281 -16.34 4.59 7.54
C SER A 281 -17.83 4.41 7.24
N GLU A 282 -18.58 5.50 7.04
CA GLU A 282 -20.00 5.41 6.66
C GLU A 282 -20.18 4.80 5.28
N CYS A 283 -19.29 5.08 4.32
CA CYS A 283 -19.31 4.45 3.00
C CYS A 283 -19.06 2.94 3.10
N LEU A 284 -18.06 2.49 3.87
CA LEU A 284 -17.74 1.07 4.05
C LEU A 284 -18.88 0.29 4.69
N ASN A 285 -19.67 0.95 5.58
CA ASN A 285 -20.83 0.35 6.24
C ASN A 285 -22.15 0.55 5.46
N HIS A 286 -22.13 1.19 4.29
CA HIS A 286 -23.33 1.45 3.50
C HIS A 286 -23.94 0.16 2.95
N ALA A 287 -25.28 0.09 2.85
CA ALA A 287 -26.02 -1.07 2.38
C ALA A 287 -25.53 -1.61 1.03
N TRP A 288 -25.17 -0.71 0.09
CA TRP A 288 -24.62 -1.09 -1.22
C TRP A 288 -23.31 -1.87 -1.09
N ILE A 289 -22.36 -1.38 -0.29
CA ILE A 289 -21.05 -2.02 -0.08
C ILE A 289 -21.24 -3.35 0.66
N THR A 290 -22.03 -3.36 1.75
CA THR A 290 -22.20 -4.55 2.56
C THR A 290 -22.96 -5.67 1.83
N LYS A 291 -23.83 -5.34 0.88
CA LYS A 291 -24.58 -6.28 0.03
C LYS A 291 -23.66 -7.14 -0.86
N PHE A 292 -22.63 -6.53 -1.44
CA PHE A 292 -21.75 -7.21 -2.40
C PHE A 292 -20.39 -7.61 -1.83
N CYS A 293 -19.89 -6.89 -0.81
CA CYS A 293 -18.51 -7.01 -0.33
C CYS A 293 -18.37 -7.65 1.06
N ILE A 294 -19.47 -8.04 1.74
CA ILE A 294 -19.36 -8.86 2.95
C ILE A 294 -18.79 -10.22 2.54
N LYS A 295 -17.50 -10.40 2.75
CA LYS A 295 -16.87 -11.70 2.61
C LYS A 295 -17.31 -12.58 3.75
N LYS A 296 -17.92 -13.74 3.42
CA LYS A 296 -18.08 -14.84 4.36
C LYS A 296 -16.69 -15.20 4.88
N ASN A 297 -16.57 -15.33 6.19
CA ASN A 297 -15.36 -15.75 6.88
C ASN A 297 -14.73 -16.93 6.13
N SER A 298 -13.65 -16.70 5.42
CA SER A 298 -12.79 -17.79 4.96
C SER A 298 -12.02 -18.22 6.20
N ASN A 299 -11.95 -19.54 6.48
CA ASN A 299 -11.19 -20.13 7.59
C ASN A 299 -9.67 -19.98 7.32
N LEU A 300 -9.19 -18.75 7.15
CA LEU A 300 -7.77 -18.45 6.93
C LEU A 300 -6.98 -18.48 8.23
N ILE A 301 -7.66 -18.23 9.36
CA ILE A 301 -7.04 -18.30 10.68
C ILE A 301 -7.21 -19.72 11.19
N ASN A 302 -6.09 -20.36 11.50
CA ASN A 302 -6.05 -21.71 12.08
C ASN A 302 -4.82 -21.85 13.00
N SER A 303 -4.65 -22.99 13.66
CA SER A 303 -3.51 -23.23 14.54
C SER A 303 -2.15 -23.06 13.83
N ASP A 304 -2.06 -23.45 12.55
CA ASP A 304 -0.82 -23.33 11.78
C ASP A 304 -0.44 -21.85 11.57
N THR A 305 -1.44 -20.95 11.53
CA THR A 305 -1.23 -19.49 11.45
C THR A 305 -0.58 -18.96 12.73
N VAL A 306 -1.08 -19.36 13.91
CA VAL A 306 -0.53 -18.95 15.21
C VAL A 306 0.90 -19.45 15.35
N ASP A 307 1.14 -20.73 15.03
CA ASP A 307 2.49 -21.32 15.05
C ASP A 307 3.46 -20.56 14.14
N THR A 308 3.00 -20.12 12.95
CA THR A 308 3.78 -19.30 12.02
C THR A 308 4.18 -17.96 12.63
N LEU A 309 3.24 -17.26 13.24
CA LEU A 309 3.48 -15.95 13.85
C LEU A 309 4.43 -16.07 15.05
N LEU A 310 4.27 -17.09 15.90
CA LEU A 310 5.17 -17.40 17.01
C LEU A 310 6.60 -17.75 16.55
N ASP A 311 6.71 -18.51 15.46
CA ASP A 311 8.01 -18.87 14.90
C ASP A 311 8.70 -17.64 14.28
N PHE A 312 7.93 -16.77 13.62
CA PHE A 312 8.48 -15.51 13.12
C PHE A 312 8.93 -14.58 14.25
N ALA A 313 8.16 -14.50 15.33
CA ALA A 313 8.50 -13.68 16.50
C ALA A 313 9.88 -14.01 17.08
N LYS A 314 10.29 -15.28 17.02
CA LYS A 314 11.60 -15.78 17.52
C LYS A 314 12.79 -15.51 16.60
N LYS A 315 12.53 -15.05 15.35
CA LYS A 315 13.60 -14.76 14.38
C LYS A 315 14.44 -13.56 14.82
N ASN A 316 15.72 -13.59 14.46
CA ASN A 316 16.60 -12.45 14.72
C ASN A 316 16.29 -11.28 13.74
N ALA A 317 16.81 -10.09 14.05
CA ALA A 317 16.55 -8.88 13.26
C ALA A 317 16.91 -9.04 11.78
N LEU A 318 18.05 -9.66 11.44
CA LEU A 318 18.46 -9.87 10.06
C LEU A 318 17.47 -10.78 9.29
N GLN A 319 16.96 -11.82 9.93
CA GLN A 319 15.97 -12.70 9.32
C GLN A 319 14.66 -11.96 9.07
N LYS A 320 14.17 -11.18 10.04
CA LYS A 320 12.95 -10.38 9.90
C LYS A 320 13.05 -9.39 8.75
N GLU A 321 14.17 -8.67 8.64
CA GLU A 321 14.42 -7.75 7.55
C GLU A 321 14.48 -8.43 6.18
N ILE A 322 15.07 -9.61 6.09
CA ILE A 322 15.10 -10.38 4.85
C ILE A 322 13.67 -10.79 4.43
N TYR A 323 12.85 -11.28 5.37
CA TYR A 323 11.45 -11.63 5.07
C TYR A 323 10.61 -10.40 4.71
N TYR A 324 10.82 -9.27 5.39
CA TYR A 324 10.19 -8.00 5.04
C TYR A 324 10.53 -7.58 3.60
N PHE A 325 11.79 -7.74 3.22
CA PHE A 325 12.23 -7.46 1.87
C PHE A 325 11.62 -8.43 0.84
N ILE A 326 11.59 -9.74 1.15
CA ILE A 326 10.92 -10.74 0.30
C ILE A 326 9.45 -10.36 0.10
N ALA A 327 8.74 -10.00 1.15
CA ALA A 327 7.35 -9.56 1.05
C ALA A 327 7.19 -8.32 0.15
N LYS A 328 8.10 -7.34 0.29
CA LYS A 328 8.04 -6.09 -0.47
C LYS A 328 8.25 -6.29 -1.98
N ILE A 329 9.14 -7.21 -2.39
CA ILE A 329 9.41 -7.50 -3.81
C ILE A 329 8.53 -8.61 -4.40
N SER A 330 7.75 -9.31 -3.58
CA SER A 330 6.87 -10.39 -4.04
C SER A 330 5.73 -9.85 -4.90
N SER A 331 5.32 -10.67 -5.89
CA SER A 331 4.24 -10.27 -6.79
C SER A 331 2.89 -10.25 -6.08
N GLU A 332 1.97 -9.39 -6.51
CA GLU A 332 0.61 -9.30 -5.95
C GLU A 332 -0.14 -10.64 -6.00
N LYS A 333 0.07 -11.44 -7.06
CA LYS A 333 -0.52 -12.77 -7.20
C LYS A 333 -0.06 -13.72 -6.10
N ASP A 334 1.22 -13.65 -5.72
CA ASP A 334 1.77 -14.48 -4.64
C ASP A 334 1.21 -14.06 -3.27
N LEU A 335 0.87 -12.78 -3.10
CA LEU A 335 0.43 -12.19 -1.84
C LEU A 335 -1.09 -12.12 -1.68
N GLU A 336 -1.89 -12.46 -2.71
CA GLU A 336 -3.35 -12.27 -2.73
C GLU A 336 -4.05 -12.89 -1.51
N LYS A 337 -3.70 -14.12 -1.14
CA LYS A 337 -4.28 -14.77 0.05
C LYS A 337 -3.91 -14.06 1.34
N LEU A 338 -2.66 -13.61 1.45
CA LEU A 338 -2.16 -12.91 2.63
C LEU A 338 -2.75 -11.50 2.74
N LYS A 339 -2.94 -10.81 1.60
CA LYS A 339 -3.69 -9.56 1.53
C LYS A 339 -5.11 -9.75 2.09
N ASN A 340 -5.83 -10.75 1.58
CA ASN A 340 -7.19 -11.03 2.04
C ASN A 340 -7.23 -11.36 3.53
N PHE A 341 -6.21 -12.02 4.05
CA PHE A 341 -6.08 -12.32 5.46
C PHE A 341 -5.84 -11.05 6.29
N PHE A 342 -4.90 -10.20 5.90
CA PHE A 342 -4.68 -8.90 6.54
C PHE A 342 -5.97 -8.08 6.62
N MET A 343 -6.67 -7.95 5.48
CA MET A 343 -7.93 -7.20 5.39
C MET A 343 -9.09 -7.79 6.20
N GLN A 344 -9.01 -9.05 6.63
CA GLN A 344 -9.99 -9.66 7.55
C GLN A 344 -9.66 -9.35 9.00
N LEU A 345 -8.38 -9.22 9.33
CA LEU A 345 -7.92 -8.85 10.68
C LEU A 345 -8.13 -7.36 10.95
N ASP A 346 -7.91 -6.51 9.94
CA ASP A 346 -8.11 -5.05 9.98
C ASP A 346 -9.61 -4.74 9.93
N VAL A 347 -10.28 -4.85 11.07
CA VAL A 347 -11.75 -4.74 11.19
C VAL A 347 -12.22 -3.29 11.05
N ASP A 348 -11.44 -2.34 11.54
CA ASP A 348 -11.76 -0.91 11.49
C ASP A 348 -11.31 -0.24 10.17
N ASN A 349 -10.66 -1.00 9.28
CA ASN A 349 -10.06 -0.53 8.03
C ASN A 349 -9.08 0.64 8.24
N SER A 350 -8.31 0.58 9.33
CA SER A 350 -7.23 1.54 9.61
C SER A 350 -6.02 1.32 8.71
N GLY A 351 -5.88 0.13 8.12
CA GLY A 351 -4.75 -0.32 7.30
C GLY A 351 -3.54 -0.75 8.12
N THR A 352 -3.70 -0.88 9.42
CA THR A 352 -2.72 -1.43 10.37
C THR A 352 -3.43 -2.38 11.33
N LEU A 353 -2.70 -3.32 11.93
CA LEU A 353 -3.29 -4.20 12.92
C LEU A 353 -2.94 -3.75 14.33
N THR A 354 -3.90 -3.85 15.22
CA THR A 354 -3.79 -3.62 16.65
C THR A 354 -3.75 -4.95 17.42
N VAL A 355 -3.26 -4.93 18.68
CA VAL A 355 -3.30 -6.10 19.56
C VAL A 355 -4.71 -6.63 19.71
N ASP A 356 -5.67 -5.71 19.90
CA ASP A 356 -7.09 -6.05 20.13
C ASP A 356 -7.72 -6.79 18.94
N GLU A 357 -7.36 -6.40 17.70
CA GLU A 357 -7.86 -7.06 16.49
C GLU A 357 -7.30 -8.47 16.34
N ILE A 358 -5.99 -8.65 16.60
CA ILE A 358 -5.37 -9.97 16.57
C ILE A 358 -5.95 -10.87 17.65
N GLU A 359 -6.08 -10.36 18.89
CA GLU A 359 -6.65 -11.10 20.00
C GLU A 359 -8.10 -11.52 19.73
N LYS A 360 -8.92 -10.59 19.22
CA LYS A 360 -10.31 -10.86 18.87
C LYS A 360 -10.42 -11.93 17.79
N ALA A 361 -9.60 -11.84 16.74
CA ALA A 361 -9.60 -12.80 15.66
C ALA A 361 -9.23 -14.22 16.14
N PHE A 362 -8.29 -14.36 17.08
CA PHE A 362 -7.93 -15.65 17.64
C PHE A 362 -9.00 -16.21 18.59
N LYS A 363 -9.68 -15.34 19.36
CA LYS A 363 -10.81 -15.75 20.22
C LYS A 363 -12.02 -16.26 19.42
N GLU A 364 -12.32 -15.64 18.27
CA GLU A 364 -13.47 -16.04 17.43
C GLU A 364 -13.34 -17.46 16.85
N ILE A 365 -12.13 -18.00 16.73
CA ILE A 365 -11.87 -19.35 16.19
C ILE A 365 -11.54 -20.39 17.28
N ASP A 366 -11.75 -20.04 18.56
CA ASP A 366 -11.52 -20.92 19.73
C ASP A 366 -10.08 -21.50 19.76
N ILE A 367 -9.10 -20.76 19.24
CA ILE A 367 -7.69 -21.09 19.41
C ILE A 367 -7.26 -20.54 20.77
N GLY A 368 -7.02 -21.46 21.70
CA GLY A 368 -6.48 -21.14 23.01
C GLY A 368 -5.06 -20.57 22.91
N ILE A 369 -4.95 -19.23 22.81
CA ILE A 369 -3.68 -18.52 22.88
C ILE A 369 -3.53 -17.91 24.28
N THR A 370 -2.33 -18.02 24.86
CA THR A 370 -2.04 -17.40 26.16
C THR A 370 -1.69 -15.93 25.97
N GLU A 371 -1.85 -15.12 27.03
CA GLU A 371 -1.44 -13.71 27.02
C GLU A 371 0.06 -13.54 26.71
N ASP A 372 0.90 -14.46 27.19
CA ASP A 372 2.34 -14.43 26.90
C ASP A 372 2.63 -14.71 25.43
N GLU A 373 1.91 -15.66 24.79
CA GLU A 373 2.05 -15.94 23.37
C GLU A 373 1.56 -14.76 22.51
N LEU A 374 0.44 -14.14 22.87
CA LEU A 374 -0.08 -12.95 22.19
C LEU A 374 0.93 -11.79 22.27
N LYS A 375 1.48 -11.54 23.46
CA LYS A 375 2.52 -10.54 23.66
C LYS A 375 3.76 -10.85 22.82
N GLN A 376 4.20 -12.11 22.79
CA GLN A 376 5.35 -12.54 21.99
C GLN A 376 5.11 -12.33 20.49
N ILE A 377 3.91 -12.65 19.97
CA ILE A 377 3.53 -12.39 18.58
C ILE A 377 3.60 -10.89 18.31
N TRP A 378 2.98 -10.07 19.16
CA TRP A 378 2.94 -8.63 19.01
C TRP A 378 4.34 -8.01 18.91
N GLU A 379 5.19 -8.24 19.94
CA GLU A 379 6.57 -7.73 20.00
C GLU A 379 7.43 -8.27 18.82
N GLY A 380 7.08 -9.44 18.32
CA GLY A 380 7.75 -10.07 17.19
C GLY A 380 7.40 -9.48 15.84
N LEU A 381 6.13 -9.07 15.66
CA LEU A 381 5.63 -8.51 14.41
C LEU A 381 5.87 -7.00 14.30
N ASP A 382 5.63 -6.24 15.37
CA ASP A 382 5.98 -4.82 15.47
C ASP A 382 7.50 -4.67 15.69
N PHE A 383 8.29 -5.13 14.71
CA PHE A 383 9.75 -5.09 14.84
C PHE A 383 10.35 -3.74 14.48
N HIS A 384 9.58 -2.83 13.90
CA HIS A 384 9.94 -1.41 13.73
C HIS A 384 9.57 -0.55 14.97
N GLN A 385 8.82 -1.11 15.93
CA GLN A 385 8.46 -0.51 17.22
C GLN A 385 7.73 0.83 17.10
N ASP A 386 6.76 0.90 16.18
CA ASP A 386 5.89 2.07 16.01
C ASP A 386 4.54 1.93 16.71
N GLY A 387 4.29 0.77 17.34
CA GLY A 387 3.08 0.47 18.12
C GLY A 387 1.90 0.00 17.27
N GLN A 388 2.14 -0.36 16.02
CA GLN A 388 1.16 -0.93 15.10
C GLN A 388 1.86 -1.95 14.19
N ILE A 389 1.13 -2.97 13.74
CA ILE A 389 1.66 -3.89 12.72
C ILE A 389 1.16 -3.41 11.36
N ASN A 390 2.09 -2.92 10.56
CA ASN A 390 1.78 -2.50 9.21
C ASN A 390 1.66 -3.70 8.23
N TYR A 391 1.13 -3.43 7.02
CA TYR A 391 0.88 -4.48 6.03
C TYR A 391 2.15 -5.28 5.66
N SER A 392 3.28 -4.60 5.44
CA SER A 392 4.53 -5.29 5.06
C SER A 392 5.13 -6.11 6.21
N GLU A 393 4.98 -5.70 7.47
CA GLU A 393 5.39 -6.48 8.64
C GLU A 393 4.56 -7.76 8.78
N PHE A 394 3.23 -7.64 8.66
CA PHE A 394 2.36 -8.79 8.62
C PHE A 394 2.73 -9.76 7.49
N LEU A 395 2.95 -9.24 6.29
CA LEU A 395 3.38 -10.05 5.15
C LEU A 395 4.72 -10.75 5.41
N ALA A 396 5.69 -10.07 6.02
CA ALA A 396 6.98 -10.64 6.36
C ALA A 396 6.85 -11.88 7.25
N ALA A 397 5.97 -11.79 8.27
CA ALA A 397 5.68 -12.91 9.16
C ALA A 397 5.04 -14.07 8.41
N MET A 398 4.04 -13.79 7.58
CA MET A 398 3.28 -14.82 6.87
C MET A 398 4.04 -15.45 5.71
N VAL A 399 4.86 -14.68 4.99
CA VAL A 399 5.72 -15.19 3.90
C VAL A 399 6.73 -16.21 4.43
N SER A 400 7.10 -16.12 5.70
CA SER A 400 8.03 -17.07 6.30
C SER A 400 7.52 -18.52 6.31
N SER A 401 6.20 -18.77 6.28
CA SER A 401 5.59 -20.12 6.29
C SER A 401 5.07 -20.59 4.95
N PHE A 402 4.71 -19.66 4.05
CA PHE A 402 4.24 -20.03 2.72
C PHE A 402 5.43 -20.40 1.82
N ASN A 403 5.25 -21.36 0.89
CA ASN A 403 6.23 -21.90 -0.08
C ASN A 403 7.07 -20.85 -0.86
N PHE A 404 7.37 -19.70 -0.24
CA PHE A 404 8.29 -18.68 -0.75
C PHE A 404 9.76 -19.08 -0.69
N GLN A 405 10.05 -20.24 -0.08
CA GLN A 405 11.37 -20.80 0.11
C GLN A 405 11.92 -21.53 -1.14
N LYS A 406 11.29 -21.30 -2.31
CA LYS A 406 11.90 -21.77 -3.55
C LYS A 406 13.28 -21.14 -3.67
N GLU A 407 14.29 -21.99 -3.80
CA GLU A 407 15.71 -21.59 -3.90
C GLU A 407 15.94 -20.46 -4.90
N GLU A 408 15.17 -20.44 -5.99
CA GLU A 408 15.16 -19.36 -6.99
C GLU A 408 14.81 -17.99 -6.39
N LYS A 409 13.82 -17.91 -5.47
CA LYS A 409 13.46 -16.63 -4.82
C LYS A 409 14.52 -16.20 -3.81
N LEU A 410 15.04 -17.12 -3.03
CA LEU A 410 16.17 -16.84 -2.11
C LEU A 410 17.40 -16.37 -2.88
N TRP A 411 17.70 -17.01 -4.01
CA TRP A 411 18.77 -16.59 -4.89
C TRP A 411 18.55 -15.20 -5.46
N SER A 412 17.31 -14.87 -5.82
CA SER A 412 16.93 -13.54 -6.29
C SER A 412 17.19 -12.46 -5.24
N VAL A 413 16.78 -12.70 -4.00
CA VAL A 413 17.01 -11.79 -2.88
C VAL A 413 18.50 -11.68 -2.56
N PHE A 414 19.21 -12.79 -2.51
CA PHE A 414 20.66 -12.80 -2.30
C PHE A 414 21.40 -11.95 -3.34
N ASN A 415 21.04 -12.07 -4.62
CA ASN A 415 21.64 -11.29 -5.70
C ASN A 415 21.41 -9.78 -5.59
N LEU A 416 20.33 -9.35 -4.98
CA LEU A 416 20.09 -7.92 -4.73
C LEU A 416 21.08 -7.36 -3.72
N PHE A 417 21.31 -8.09 -2.65
CA PHE A 417 22.16 -7.64 -1.54
C PHE A 417 23.64 -7.93 -1.73
N LYS A 418 24.01 -8.83 -2.63
CA LYS A 418 25.41 -9.21 -2.79
C LYS A 418 26.32 -8.06 -3.21
N GLU A 419 27.55 -8.09 -2.75
CA GLU A 419 28.61 -7.16 -3.15
C GLU A 419 28.81 -7.17 -4.67
N THR A 420 28.88 -6.01 -5.29
CA THR A 420 29.03 -5.86 -6.75
C THR A 420 30.46 -5.54 -7.18
N SER A 421 31.36 -5.24 -6.24
CA SER A 421 32.76 -4.94 -6.52
C SER A 421 33.60 -6.24 -6.53
N GLY A 422 34.09 -6.60 -7.72
CA GLY A 422 34.90 -7.79 -7.93
C GLY A 422 34.05 -9.07 -8.13
N ASN A 423 34.74 -10.24 -8.26
CA ASN A 423 34.08 -11.55 -8.39
C ASN A 423 33.53 -12.09 -7.05
N LYS A 424 33.05 -11.21 -6.16
CA LYS A 424 32.61 -11.56 -4.83
C LYS A 424 31.16 -12.02 -4.83
N ASN A 425 30.88 -13.19 -4.28
CA ASN A 425 29.54 -13.78 -4.19
C ASN A 425 29.09 -13.91 -2.72
N TYR A 426 29.16 -12.82 -1.97
CA TYR A 426 28.67 -12.76 -0.59
C TYR A 426 27.98 -11.42 -0.29
N ILE A 427 27.15 -11.42 0.72
CA ILE A 427 26.51 -10.21 1.29
C ILE A 427 27.39 -9.73 2.43
N THR A 428 27.73 -8.43 2.43
CA THR A 428 28.34 -7.74 3.56
C THR A 428 27.30 -6.88 4.27
N TYR A 429 27.60 -6.45 5.51
CA TYR A 429 26.77 -5.45 6.19
C TYR A 429 26.59 -4.19 5.34
N ASP A 430 27.68 -3.69 4.74
CA ASP A 430 27.64 -2.49 3.91
C ASP A 430 26.82 -2.67 2.64
N SER A 431 26.92 -3.82 1.96
CA SER A 431 26.14 -4.09 0.77
C SER A 431 24.63 -4.19 1.08
N LEU A 432 24.27 -4.85 2.18
CA LEU A 432 22.90 -4.94 2.66
C LEU A 432 22.36 -3.56 3.09
N ASN A 433 23.12 -2.80 3.88
CA ASN A 433 22.72 -1.49 4.36
C ASN A 433 22.56 -0.47 3.22
N ASN A 434 23.45 -0.51 2.22
CA ASN A 434 23.36 0.35 1.05
C ASN A 434 22.11 0.05 0.21
N GLU A 435 21.81 -1.21 -0.01
CA GLU A 435 20.61 -1.62 -0.76
C GLU A 435 19.32 -1.34 0.03
N ALA A 436 19.32 -1.62 1.34
CA ALA A 436 18.22 -1.28 2.22
C ALA A 436 17.92 0.23 2.21
N LYS A 437 18.95 1.07 2.26
CA LYS A 437 18.80 2.53 2.14
C LYS A 437 18.29 2.95 0.75
N ALA A 438 18.77 2.32 -0.31
CA ALA A 438 18.31 2.58 -1.67
C ALA A 438 16.83 2.25 -1.85
N LEU A 439 16.35 1.19 -1.17
CA LEU A 439 14.97 0.72 -1.19
C LEU A 439 14.10 1.30 -0.05
N ASN A 440 14.59 2.32 0.64
CA ASN A 440 13.93 3.01 1.76
C ASN A 440 13.43 2.03 2.85
N LEU A 441 14.23 1.03 3.18
CA LEU A 441 13.95 0.11 4.29
C LEU A 441 14.48 0.73 5.59
N ASN A 442 13.66 0.67 6.63
CA ASN A 442 14.03 1.18 7.95
C ASN A 442 14.64 0.06 8.79
N ILE A 443 15.91 -0.26 8.56
CA ILE A 443 16.59 -1.36 9.24
C ILE A 443 17.19 -0.92 10.58
N ASN A 444 17.16 -1.80 11.59
CA ASN A 444 17.88 -1.60 12.84
C ASN A 444 19.38 -1.88 12.62
N GLU A 445 20.13 -0.84 12.25
CA GLU A 445 21.56 -0.94 11.88
C GLU A 445 22.40 -1.65 12.95
N ASN A 446 22.13 -1.38 14.24
CA ASN A 446 22.93 -1.93 15.35
C ASN A 446 22.71 -3.44 15.53
N GLU A 447 21.47 -3.90 15.44
CA GLU A 447 21.14 -5.33 15.58
C GLU A 447 21.63 -6.15 14.39
N ILE A 448 21.45 -5.61 13.19
CA ILE A 448 21.92 -6.27 11.96
C ILE A 448 23.44 -6.39 11.95
N LYS A 449 24.16 -5.34 12.36
CA LYS A 449 25.63 -5.38 12.48
C LYS A 449 26.08 -6.49 13.42
N LYS A 450 25.47 -6.61 14.60
CA LYS A 450 25.74 -7.71 15.54
C LYS A 450 25.48 -9.10 14.93
N CYS A 451 24.48 -9.22 14.06
CA CYS A 451 24.24 -10.47 13.34
C CYS A 451 25.37 -10.80 12.37
N PHE A 452 25.89 -9.82 11.62
CA PHE A 452 27.01 -10.03 10.69
C PHE A 452 28.32 -10.42 11.39
N GLU A 453 28.60 -9.91 12.58
CA GLU A 453 29.77 -10.26 13.39
C GLU A 453 29.85 -11.79 13.64
N LYS A 454 28.70 -12.48 13.74
CA LYS A 454 28.63 -13.94 13.90
C LYS A 454 29.04 -14.74 12.66
N TYR A 455 29.06 -14.10 11.49
CA TYR A 455 29.36 -14.71 10.18
C TYR A 455 30.63 -14.15 9.54
N ASN A 456 31.59 -13.65 10.36
CA ASN A 456 32.83 -13.04 9.89
C ASN A 456 32.62 -11.91 8.86
N GLU A 457 31.54 -11.15 9.03
CA GLU A 457 31.13 -10.00 8.19
C GLU A 457 30.77 -10.33 6.74
N GLU A 458 30.79 -11.61 6.34
CA GLU A 458 30.49 -12.07 5.00
C GLU A 458 29.50 -13.27 5.04
N ILE A 459 28.42 -13.17 4.27
CA ILE A 459 27.37 -14.21 4.17
C ILE A 459 27.32 -14.69 2.72
N ASP A 460 27.75 -15.93 2.46
CA ASP A 460 27.57 -16.58 1.17
C ASP A 460 26.14 -17.12 0.99
N PHE A 461 25.82 -17.61 -0.21
CA PHE A 461 24.45 -18.06 -0.51
C PHE A 461 24.03 -19.27 0.34
N GLU A 462 24.93 -20.21 0.60
CA GLU A 462 24.59 -21.38 1.41
C GLU A 462 24.35 -21.01 2.88
N THR A 463 25.15 -20.09 3.42
CA THR A 463 24.95 -19.53 4.76
C THR A 463 23.66 -18.70 4.82
N PHE A 464 23.38 -17.87 3.79
CA PHE A 464 22.13 -17.13 3.65
C PHE A 464 20.92 -18.05 3.62
N LYS A 465 20.97 -19.10 2.80
CA LYS A 465 19.92 -20.10 2.70
C LYS A 465 19.69 -20.81 4.03
N LYS A 466 20.75 -21.25 4.72
CA LYS A 466 20.65 -21.84 6.06
C LYS A 466 20.06 -20.87 7.07
N LEU A 467 20.47 -19.60 7.05
CA LEU A 467 19.98 -18.58 7.95
C LEU A 467 18.46 -18.37 7.79
N ILE A 468 17.94 -18.47 6.57
CA ILE A 468 16.51 -18.34 6.31
C ILE A 468 15.75 -19.65 6.56
N MET A 469 16.31 -20.81 6.20
CA MET A 469 15.62 -22.10 6.23
C MET A 469 15.75 -22.87 7.56
N ASN A 470 16.86 -22.77 8.27
CA ASN A 470 17.13 -23.59 9.47
C ASN A 470 16.28 -23.28 10.70
N SER A 471 15.54 -22.17 10.70
CA SER A 471 14.51 -21.94 11.72
C SER A 471 13.35 -22.94 11.65
N GLU A 472 13.24 -23.74 10.59
CA GLU A 472 12.11 -24.65 10.32
C GLU A 472 12.35 -26.10 10.74
N GLU A 473 13.56 -26.62 10.67
CA GLU A 473 13.81 -27.98 11.15
C GLU A 473 13.60 -28.11 12.66
N GLU A 474 13.95 -27.06 13.40
CA GLU A 474 13.66 -26.99 14.85
C GLU A 474 12.15 -26.85 15.12
N SER A 475 11.42 -26.09 14.31
CA SER A 475 9.98 -25.87 14.44
C SER A 475 9.16 -27.10 14.06
N LYS A 476 9.49 -27.79 12.97
CA LYS A 476 8.81 -29.02 12.54
C LYS A 476 8.95 -30.15 13.55
N ASN A 477 10.10 -30.26 14.22
CA ASN A 477 10.31 -31.24 15.28
C ASN A 477 9.47 -30.93 16.53
N LYS A 478 9.28 -29.67 16.90
CA LYS A 478 8.41 -29.27 18.03
C LYS A 478 6.93 -29.43 17.72
N ASN A 479 6.49 -29.12 16.51
CA ASN A 479 5.07 -29.28 16.11
C ASN A 479 4.67 -30.76 16.03
N ASN A 480 5.56 -31.66 15.62
CA ASN A 480 5.34 -33.10 15.70
C ASN A 480 5.24 -33.61 17.14
N LEU A 481 5.88 -32.96 18.08
CA LEU A 481 5.76 -33.26 19.52
C LEU A 481 4.43 -32.72 20.10
N ARG A 482 3.96 -31.53 19.72
CA ARG A 482 2.66 -30.99 20.13
C ARG A 482 1.49 -31.79 19.57
N LYS A 483 1.51 -32.20 18.29
CA LYS A 483 0.49 -33.08 17.68
C LYS A 483 0.42 -34.46 18.34
N LYS A 484 1.51 -34.93 18.95
CA LYS A 484 1.52 -36.20 19.71
C LYS A 484 1.01 -36.02 21.15
N SER A 485 1.03 -34.83 21.73
CA SER A 485 0.53 -34.55 23.09
C SER A 485 -0.95 -34.21 23.15
N SER A 486 -1.57 -33.84 22.02
CA SER A 486 -3.02 -33.60 21.86
C SER A 486 -3.74 -34.86 21.31
N GLY A 487 -3.48 -36.03 21.89
CA GLY A 487 -4.21 -37.24 21.60
C GLY A 487 -5.67 -37.13 22.07
N PRO A 488 -6.63 -37.87 21.45
CA PRO A 488 -8.06 -37.70 21.68
C PRO A 488 -8.41 -37.92 23.15
N LEU A 489 -9.10 -36.97 23.72
CA LEU A 489 -9.79 -37.14 25.02
C LEU A 489 -10.62 -38.41 24.95
N LYS A 490 -10.24 -39.43 25.72
CA LYS A 490 -11.05 -40.64 25.92
C LYS A 490 -12.38 -40.19 26.55
N THR A 491 -13.44 -40.26 25.77
CA THR A 491 -14.78 -40.29 26.29
C THR A 491 -14.91 -41.55 27.15
N ASN A 492 -14.91 -41.39 28.48
CA ASN A 492 -15.39 -42.43 29.37
C ASN A 492 -16.91 -42.24 29.50
N ASN A 493 -17.60 -43.34 29.23
CA ASN A 493 -19.04 -43.56 29.47
C ASN A 493 -19.49 -43.18 30.87
#